data_f6b98f8d7c7e80579bf9d85fe1a3ae3d
#
_entry.id   f6b98f8d7c7e80579bf9d85fe1a3ae3d
#
_cell.length_a   1.000
_cell.length_b   1.000
_cell.length_c   1.000
_cell.angle_alpha   90.00
_cell.angle_beta   90.00
_cell.angle_gamma   90.00
#
_symmetry.space_group_name_H-M   'P 1'
#
loop_
_entity.id
_entity.type
_entity.pdbx_description
1 polymer ?
#
loop_
_entity_poly.entity_id
_entity_poly.type
_entity_poly.pdbx_seq_one_letter_code
_entity_poly.pdbx_strand_id
1 'polypeptide(L)'
;MKRKLFLLITWVIMMMTSTTLAQGKKILYVPIDDRPCNLYQVVQVAEKLGYELLTPPTELLGRNTHKGDPDKLWAWVEETAPQADFAAISTDAILYGSLVDSRIQDLDPPEIMARAKRFQAFDKKFPYLTIYAFGTIMRTPRGVSYPGVEPDYYATYGLQIFQYTALLDKQETEGLSRKEKKQLDALKAAIPAEYLSDWLDRREENFDANKYLIDLTREGVFDYFLLGCDDSAIFSQTHMESRYLADHAKDLGKTVVQVTSGADELGMLMISRAINKDRDQIPFVSVMYNDGKGAATFPKYCNEPIGISIEAAIIAAGGLRVPAPERADLILAVNTRSNGKTLEAPDLKKNKLKLRSDLKTFLKPVKNFLEAGYPVAIADVAFANGADNALMNQLKKDDLQYKILAYGGWNTATNSSGFLIGASVLAKFMNERDIAELLTTRYLDEWAYQANVRQEIIAECYRVGIDPYKIGEDATPKVNDWTTEKIKAFAAANLILPRGLCLEDLKVSLPWHRVFECDPRFKLVD
;
A
#
# COMPACT_ATOMS: atom_id res chain seq x y z
N MET A 1 32.08 32.76 49.63
CA MET A 1 30.69 32.90 49.19
C MET A 1 30.51 33.03 47.67
N LYS A 2 31.35 33.73 46.92
CA LYS A 2 31.16 33.95 45.46
C LYS A 2 31.31 32.65 44.58
N ARG A 3 32.15 31.67 44.98
CA ARG A 3 32.32 30.40 44.21
C ARG A 3 31.15 29.43 44.33
N LYS A 4 30.42 29.40 45.44
CA LYS A 4 29.23 28.54 45.61
C LYS A 4 28.00 29.09 44.88
N LEU A 5 27.91 30.38 44.70
CA LEU A 5 26.83 31.01 43.96
C LEU A 5 26.96 30.79 42.44
N PHE A 6 28.20 30.76 41.92
CA PHE A 6 28.44 30.49 40.50
C PHE A 6 28.11 29.03 40.11
N LEU A 7 28.42 28.07 40.99
CA LEU A 7 28.05 26.66 40.81
C LEU A 7 26.52 26.41 40.86
N LEU A 8 25.81 27.16 41.71
CA LEU A 8 24.35 27.05 41.83
C LEU A 8 23.64 27.63 40.59
N ILE A 9 24.14 28.74 40.05
CA ILE A 9 23.59 29.37 38.84
C ILE A 9 23.86 28.47 37.59
N THR A 10 25.04 27.86 37.50
CA THR A 10 25.37 26.92 36.42
C THR A 10 24.50 25.67 36.50
N TRP A 11 24.18 25.14 37.68
CA TRP A 11 23.30 24.01 37.87
C TRP A 11 21.83 24.34 37.56
N VAL A 12 21.35 25.53 37.91
CA VAL A 12 19.99 26.01 37.59
C VAL A 12 19.86 26.29 36.09
N ILE A 13 20.87 26.81 35.43
CA ILE A 13 20.88 26.97 33.96
C ILE A 13 20.93 25.61 33.28
N MET A 14 21.67 24.62 33.80
CA MET A 14 21.74 23.26 33.27
C MET A 14 20.43 22.47 33.52
N MET A 15 19.65 22.78 34.56
CA MET A 15 18.31 22.20 34.77
C MET A 15 17.20 22.90 34.00
N MET A 16 17.40 24.14 33.54
CA MET A 16 16.42 24.82 32.69
C MET A 16 16.53 24.49 31.20
N THR A 17 17.58 23.77 30.77
CA THR A 17 17.77 23.37 29.39
C THR A 17 17.24 21.95 29.06
N SER A 18 16.56 21.26 29.99
CA SER A 18 16.14 19.89 29.82
C SER A 18 14.63 19.62 29.89
N THR A 19 13.81 20.59 29.49
CA THR A 19 12.37 20.36 29.24
C THR A 19 11.87 21.12 28.02
N THR A 20 12.60 21.12 26.93
CA THR A 20 11.96 21.04 25.64
C THR A 20 11.52 19.59 25.53
N LEU A 21 10.26 19.31 25.81
CA LEU A 21 9.58 18.17 25.20
C LEU A 21 9.98 18.21 23.73
N ALA A 22 10.75 17.23 23.27
CA ALA A 22 11.08 17.13 21.85
C ALA A 22 9.73 17.12 21.13
N GLN A 23 9.38 18.24 20.53
CA GLN A 23 8.19 18.32 19.69
C GLN A 23 8.39 17.26 18.63
N GLY A 24 7.47 16.28 18.56
CA GLY A 24 7.59 15.15 17.62
C GLY A 24 7.86 15.70 16.22
N LYS A 25 8.74 15.05 15.48
CA LYS A 25 9.05 15.42 14.09
C LYS A 25 7.78 15.40 13.27
N LYS A 26 7.65 16.33 12.33
CA LYS A 26 6.49 16.47 11.47
C LYS A 26 6.83 16.04 10.05
N ILE A 27 5.98 15.24 9.47
CA ILE A 27 6.11 14.78 8.09
C ILE A 27 4.90 15.27 7.31
N LEU A 28 5.12 16.10 6.29
CA LEU A 28 4.09 16.46 5.33
C LEU A 28 3.75 15.20 4.50
N TYR A 29 2.50 14.76 4.55
CA TYR A 29 2.05 13.56 3.86
C TYR A 29 0.85 13.83 2.95
N VAL A 30 1.05 13.70 1.65
CA VAL A 30 -0.02 13.73 0.65
C VAL A 30 -0.27 12.29 0.19
N PRO A 31 -1.35 11.64 0.65
CA PRO A 31 -1.69 10.28 0.24
C PRO A 31 -2.19 10.24 -1.22
N ILE A 32 -2.22 9.05 -1.80
CA ILE A 32 -2.71 8.85 -3.16
C ILE A 32 -4.24 9.04 -3.28
N ASP A 33 -4.97 8.78 -2.18
CA ASP A 33 -6.41 9.00 -1.99
C ASP A 33 -6.76 8.89 -0.48
N ASP A 34 -8.05 9.05 -0.12
CA ASP A 34 -8.51 9.04 1.27
C ASP A 34 -8.86 7.66 1.83
N ARG A 35 -8.58 6.56 1.11
CA ARG A 35 -8.83 5.20 1.64
C ARG A 35 -8.02 4.92 2.91
N PRO A 36 -8.57 4.14 3.86
CA PRO A 36 -7.89 3.86 5.14
C PRO A 36 -6.45 3.34 4.99
N CYS A 37 -6.19 2.46 4.03
CA CYS A 37 -4.85 1.92 3.78
C CYS A 37 -3.84 2.98 3.31
N ASN A 38 -4.32 4.04 2.63
CA ASN A 38 -3.49 5.12 2.11
C ASN A 38 -3.36 6.30 3.07
N LEU A 39 -4.33 6.53 3.94
CA LEU A 39 -4.34 7.67 4.87
C LEU A 39 -4.30 7.23 6.33
N TYR A 40 -5.44 6.76 6.86
CA TYR A 40 -5.58 6.54 8.31
C TYR A 40 -4.60 5.51 8.87
N GLN A 41 -4.44 4.38 8.20
CA GLN A 41 -3.57 3.30 8.69
C GLN A 41 -2.09 3.70 8.63
N VAL A 42 -1.71 4.59 7.69
CA VAL A 42 -0.36 5.18 7.63
C VAL A 42 -0.15 6.15 8.79
N VAL A 43 -1.13 7.03 9.05
CA VAL A 43 -1.12 7.95 10.20
C VAL A 43 -1.02 7.17 11.50
N GLN A 44 -1.84 6.12 11.68
CA GLN A 44 -1.84 5.27 12.88
C GLN A 44 -0.44 4.71 13.19
N VAL A 45 0.31 4.26 12.17
CA VAL A 45 1.67 3.73 12.36
C VAL A 45 2.62 4.84 12.82
N ALA A 46 2.59 6.02 12.19
CA ALA A 46 3.48 7.12 12.50
C ALA A 46 3.24 7.70 13.91
N GLU A 47 1.97 7.88 14.29
CA GLU A 47 1.58 8.41 15.61
C GLU A 47 2.07 7.56 16.77
N LYS A 48 2.05 6.21 16.61
CA LYS A 48 2.59 5.28 17.63
C LYS A 48 4.09 5.44 17.85
N LEU A 49 4.78 6.12 16.96
CA LEU A 49 6.21 6.42 17.05
C LEU A 49 6.49 7.85 17.48
N GLY A 50 5.46 8.64 17.75
CA GLY A 50 5.54 10.04 18.14
C GLY A 50 5.76 11.01 16.97
N TYR A 51 5.50 10.59 15.71
CA TYR A 51 5.52 11.46 14.55
C TYR A 51 4.13 12.01 14.25
N GLU A 52 4.06 13.30 13.94
CA GLU A 52 2.84 13.94 13.45
C GLU A 52 2.85 13.94 11.92
N LEU A 53 1.90 13.26 11.28
CA LEU A 53 1.70 13.40 9.84
C LEU A 53 0.78 14.59 9.57
N LEU A 54 1.33 15.62 8.94
CA LEU A 54 0.54 16.75 8.43
C LEU A 54 -0.13 16.26 7.14
N THR A 55 -1.42 15.99 7.20
CA THR A 55 -2.23 15.49 6.08
C THR A 55 -3.19 16.57 5.58
N PRO A 56 -3.49 16.62 4.27
CA PRO A 56 -4.44 17.60 3.75
C PRO A 56 -5.86 17.31 4.26
N PRO A 57 -6.73 18.34 4.29
CA PRO A 57 -8.16 18.14 4.49
C PRO A 57 -8.70 17.11 3.51
N THR A 58 -9.52 16.17 3.99
CA THR A 58 -10.00 15.02 3.19
C THR A 58 -10.87 15.44 2.00
N GLU A 59 -11.51 16.60 2.07
CA GLU A 59 -12.27 17.19 0.98
C GLU A 59 -11.43 17.63 -0.23
N LEU A 60 -10.10 17.76 -0.07
CA LEU A 60 -9.16 18.03 -1.16
C LEU A 60 -8.69 16.76 -1.86
N LEU A 61 -8.82 15.60 -1.20
CA LEU A 61 -8.40 14.30 -1.72
C LEU A 61 -9.47 13.69 -2.61
N GLY A 62 -9.03 13.01 -3.66
CA GLY A 62 -9.95 12.23 -4.49
C GLY A 62 -10.48 11.00 -3.74
N ARG A 63 -11.75 10.67 -3.99
CA ARG A 63 -12.45 9.53 -3.41
C ARG A 63 -13.51 9.00 -4.36
N ASN A 64 -13.43 7.74 -4.71
CA ASN A 64 -14.35 7.09 -5.64
C ASN A 64 -14.57 7.95 -6.91
N THR A 65 -15.76 8.51 -7.09
CA THR A 65 -16.14 9.37 -8.22
C THR A 65 -16.01 10.87 -7.92
N HIS A 66 -15.54 11.27 -6.74
CA HIS A 66 -15.22 12.65 -6.42
C HIS A 66 -13.78 12.93 -6.78
N LYS A 67 -13.57 13.79 -7.76
CA LYS A 67 -12.23 14.25 -8.14
C LYS A 67 -11.58 15.01 -6.99
N GLY A 68 -10.31 14.75 -6.74
CA GLY A 68 -9.49 15.60 -5.88
C GLY A 68 -9.27 16.98 -6.50
N ASP A 69 -8.73 17.90 -5.71
CA ASP A 69 -8.43 19.27 -6.17
C ASP A 69 -6.92 19.52 -6.16
N PRO A 70 -6.20 19.20 -7.27
CA PRO A 70 -4.76 19.32 -7.34
C PRO A 70 -4.22 20.73 -7.03
N ASP A 71 -4.93 21.77 -7.43
CA ASP A 71 -4.46 23.14 -7.24
C ASP A 71 -4.59 23.59 -5.77
N LYS A 72 -5.70 23.28 -5.10
CA LYS A 72 -5.85 23.52 -3.67
C LYS A 72 -4.93 22.63 -2.85
N LEU A 73 -4.77 21.37 -3.27
CA LEU A 73 -3.85 20.44 -2.63
C LEU A 73 -2.41 20.96 -2.69
N TRP A 74 -2.01 21.50 -3.85
CA TRP A 74 -0.70 22.12 -4.00
C TRP A 74 -0.54 23.38 -3.13
N ALA A 75 -1.55 24.24 -3.07
CA ALA A 75 -1.53 25.41 -2.19
C ALA A 75 -1.37 25.01 -0.71
N TRP A 76 -2.09 23.96 -0.28
CA TRP A 76 -1.95 23.40 1.06
C TRP A 76 -0.54 22.84 1.31
N VAL A 77 0.07 22.15 0.34
CA VAL A 77 1.45 21.64 0.43
C VAL A 77 2.43 22.78 0.68
N GLU A 78 2.34 23.89 -0.09
CA GLU A 78 3.21 25.05 0.07
C GLU A 78 3.03 25.79 1.40
N GLU A 79 1.80 25.86 1.90
CA GLU A 79 1.50 26.47 3.19
C GLU A 79 2.01 25.63 4.36
N THR A 80 1.94 24.30 4.22
CA THR A 80 2.28 23.36 5.29
C THR A 80 3.77 23.03 5.35
N ALA A 81 4.48 23.06 4.21
CA ALA A 81 5.89 22.70 4.11
C ALA A 81 6.83 23.37 5.14
N PRO A 82 6.65 24.65 5.54
CA PRO A 82 7.48 25.26 6.56
C PRO A 82 7.43 24.60 7.95
N GLN A 83 6.42 23.76 8.19
CA GLN A 83 6.22 23.08 9.46
C GLN A 83 6.82 21.66 9.47
N ALA A 84 7.26 21.14 8.31
CA ALA A 84 7.67 19.77 8.14
C ALA A 84 9.19 19.61 8.07
N ASP A 85 9.69 18.48 8.56
CA ASP A 85 11.08 18.05 8.43
C ASP A 85 11.28 17.18 7.18
N PHE A 86 10.24 16.44 6.78
CA PHE A 86 10.19 15.56 5.61
C PHE A 86 8.88 15.77 4.85
N ALA A 87 8.88 15.46 3.56
CA ALA A 87 7.68 15.39 2.75
C ALA A 87 7.58 14.03 2.05
N ALA A 88 6.42 13.38 2.12
CA ALA A 88 6.06 12.20 1.35
C ALA A 88 4.84 12.54 0.49
N ILE A 89 5.02 12.68 -0.82
CA ILE A 89 4.02 13.30 -1.70
C ILE A 89 3.63 12.35 -2.83
N SER A 90 2.34 12.04 -2.92
CA SER A 90 1.76 11.34 -4.08
C SER A 90 1.73 12.27 -5.30
N THR A 91 2.39 11.84 -6.37
CA THR A 91 2.35 12.57 -7.64
C THR A 91 1.00 12.43 -8.32
N ASP A 92 0.30 11.28 -8.16
CA ASP A 92 -1.06 11.11 -8.70
C ASP A 92 -2.05 12.13 -8.09
N ALA A 93 -1.98 12.32 -6.78
CA ALA A 93 -2.83 13.29 -6.10
C ALA A 93 -2.53 14.73 -6.56
N ILE A 94 -1.25 15.07 -6.68
CA ILE A 94 -0.80 16.44 -7.05
C ILE A 94 -1.03 16.76 -8.54
N LEU A 95 -0.93 15.77 -9.43
CA LEU A 95 -1.09 16.00 -10.87
C LEU A 95 -2.55 15.88 -11.30
N TYR A 96 -3.27 14.89 -10.78
CA TYR A 96 -4.59 14.50 -11.29
C TYR A 96 -5.71 14.64 -10.24
N GLY A 97 -5.39 14.55 -8.94
CA GLY A 97 -6.35 14.57 -7.84
C GLY A 97 -6.34 13.28 -7.01
N SER A 98 -6.16 12.12 -7.65
CA SER A 98 -6.06 10.80 -6.99
C SER A 98 -5.59 9.71 -7.95
N LEU A 99 -5.45 8.49 -7.43
CA LEU A 99 -5.24 7.26 -8.21
C LEU A 99 -6.35 7.05 -9.26
N VAL A 100 -7.62 7.25 -8.89
CA VAL A 100 -8.74 7.09 -9.83
C VAL A 100 -8.72 8.17 -10.88
N ASP A 101 -8.49 9.42 -10.47
CA ASP A 101 -8.45 10.56 -11.38
C ASP A 101 -7.36 10.42 -12.44
N SER A 102 -6.20 9.83 -12.11
CA SER A 102 -5.12 9.56 -13.07
C SER A 102 -5.53 8.61 -14.21
N ARG A 103 -6.55 7.76 -14.00
CA ARG A 103 -7.05 6.79 -14.98
C ARG A 103 -8.10 7.37 -15.93
N ILE A 104 -8.80 8.41 -15.48
CA ILE A 104 -9.96 8.99 -16.19
C ILE A 104 -9.79 10.48 -16.45
N GLN A 105 -8.56 11.00 -16.30
CA GLN A 105 -8.24 12.39 -16.53
C GLN A 105 -8.53 12.78 -17.99
N ASP A 106 -8.95 14.02 -18.18
CA ASP A 106 -9.24 14.68 -19.45
C ASP A 106 -8.50 16.02 -19.56
N LEU A 107 -7.34 16.11 -18.89
CA LEU A 107 -6.51 17.31 -18.81
C LEU A 107 -5.69 17.49 -20.09
N ASP A 108 -5.41 18.73 -20.45
CA ASP A 108 -4.46 19.01 -21.51
C ASP A 108 -3.02 18.64 -21.07
N PRO A 109 -2.20 18.00 -21.93
CA PRO A 109 -0.82 17.64 -21.61
C PRO A 109 0.03 18.80 -21.04
N PRO A 110 -0.06 20.05 -21.55
CA PRO A 110 0.61 21.20 -20.95
C PRO A 110 0.23 21.49 -19.50
N GLU A 111 -1.01 21.21 -19.09
CA GLU A 111 -1.48 21.41 -17.72
C GLU A 111 -0.83 20.38 -16.77
N ILE A 112 -0.81 19.11 -17.16
CA ILE A 112 -0.14 18.04 -16.39
C ILE A 112 1.34 18.40 -16.19
N MET A 113 2.02 18.78 -17.25
CA MET A 113 3.43 19.17 -17.21
C MET A 113 3.67 20.45 -16.41
N ALA A 114 2.74 21.42 -16.44
CA ALA A 114 2.84 22.61 -15.62
C ALA A 114 2.75 22.27 -14.12
N ARG A 115 1.86 21.34 -13.74
CA ARG A 115 1.75 20.84 -12.37
C ARG A 115 3.03 20.09 -11.95
N ALA A 116 3.58 19.21 -12.79
CA ALA A 116 4.83 18.51 -12.52
C ALA A 116 6.03 19.46 -12.32
N LYS A 117 6.12 20.53 -13.09
CA LYS A 117 7.17 21.57 -12.97
C LYS A 117 7.12 22.34 -11.65
N ARG A 118 5.99 22.37 -10.94
CA ARG A 118 5.89 23.01 -9.62
C ARG A 118 6.88 22.43 -8.61
N PHE A 119 7.23 21.15 -8.70
CA PHE A 119 8.19 20.51 -7.81
C PHE A 119 9.58 21.15 -7.85
N GLN A 120 10.05 21.63 -9.01
CA GLN A 120 11.33 22.36 -9.10
C GLN A 120 11.32 23.69 -8.33
N ALA A 121 10.20 24.41 -8.39
CA ALA A 121 10.03 25.65 -7.64
C ALA A 121 9.89 25.37 -6.13
N PHE A 122 9.22 24.28 -5.78
CA PHE A 122 9.02 23.84 -4.41
C PHE A 122 10.34 23.46 -3.73
N ASP A 123 11.17 22.63 -4.37
CA ASP A 123 12.51 22.29 -3.87
C ASP A 123 13.38 23.52 -3.65
N LYS A 124 13.42 24.44 -4.64
CA LYS A 124 14.17 25.71 -4.49
C LYS A 124 13.67 26.60 -3.36
N LYS A 125 12.36 26.56 -3.08
CA LYS A 125 11.72 27.34 -2.00
C LYS A 125 11.99 26.74 -0.63
N PHE A 126 12.11 25.41 -0.54
CA PHE A 126 12.27 24.66 0.70
C PHE A 126 13.49 23.71 0.66
N PRO A 127 14.73 24.23 0.45
CA PRO A 127 15.92 23.41 0.21
C PRO A 127 16.40 22.58 1.41
N TYR A 128 15.78 22.75 2.56
CA TYR A 128 16.02 21.96 3.78
C TYR A 128 15.13 20.74 3.87
N LEU A 129 14.08 20.67 3.07
CA LEU A 129 13.06 19.61 3.13
C LEU A 129 13.52 18.38 2.34
N THR A 130 13.61 17.25 3.01
CA THR A 130 13.83 15.97 2.32
C THR A 130 12.52 15.52 1.67
N ILE A 131 12.52 15.38 0.34
CA ILE A 131 11.32 15.11 -0.45
C ILE A 131 11.35 13.67 -0.98
N TYR A 132 10.40 12.86 -0.53
CA TYR A 132 10.09 11.53 -1.07
C TYR A 132 8.83 11.61 -1.90
N ALA A 133 8.94 11.35 -3.20
CA ALA A 133 7.80 11.31 -4.09
C ALA A 133 7.41 9.86 -4.40
N PHE A 134 6.13 9.63 -4.65
CA PHE A 134 5.63 8.34 -5.13
C PHE A 134 4.42 8.54 -6.05
N GLY A 135 4.29 7.66 -7.02
CA GLY A 135 3.20 7.71 -7.99
C GLY A 135 2.96 6.37 -8.64
N THR A 136 2.03 6.32 -9.59
CA THR A 136 1.65 5.08 -10.24
C THR A 136 1.80 5.11 -11.75
N ILE A 137 2.04 3.91 -12.30
CA ILE A 137 1.82 3.61 -13.71
C ILE A 137 0.38 3.09 -13.81
N MET A 138 -0.42 3.74 -14.62
CA MET A 138 -1.83 3.45 -14.80
C MET A 138 -2.08 1.96 -15.07
N ARG A 139 -3.05 1.36 -14.40
CA ARG A 139 -3.39 -0.06 -14.54
C ARG A 139 -3.94 -0.41 -15.93
N THR A 140 -3.91 -1.70 -16.26
CA THR A 140 -4.57 -2.26 -17.43
C THR A 140 -5.45 -3.42 -16.97
N PRO A 141 -6.66 -3.15 -16.43
CA PRO A 141 -7.51 -4.20 -15.89
C PRO A 141 -8.18 -5.01 -17.01
N ARG A 142 -8.61 -6.24 -16.68
CA ARG A 142 -9.36 -7.09 -17.61
C ARG A 142 -10.83 -6.72 -17.76
N GLY A 143 -11.29 -5.72 -17.03
CA GLY A 143 -12.66 -5.21 -17.00
C GLY A 143 -12.81 -4.14 -15.95
N VAL A 144 -13.98 -3.53 -15.88
CA VAL A 144 -14.30 -2.47 -14.90
C VAL A 144 -14.57 -3.10 -13.54
N SER A 145 -13.85 -2.66 -12.52
CA SER A 145 -14.07 -3.11 -11.14
C SER A 145 -15.31 -2.44 -10.53
N TYR A 146 -15.49 -1.15 -10.80
CA TYR A 146 -16.58 -0.31 -10.30
C TYR A 146 -16.94 0.75 -11.34
N PRO A 147 -18.20 1.24 -11.38
CA PRO A 147 -18.57 2.37 -12.22
C PRO A 147 -17.74 3.62 -11.89
N GLY A 148 -17.25 4.32 -12.91
CA GLY A 148 -16.52 5.59 -12.77
C GLY A 148 -15.05 5.50 -12.38
N VAL A 149 -14.45 4.30 -12.33
CA VAL A 149 -13.00 4.13 -12.07
C VAL A 149 -12.17 3.86 -13.32
N GLU A 150 -12.85 3.73 -14.46
CA GLU A 150 -12.29 3.61 -15.80
C GLU A 150 -13.19 4.41 -16.76
N PRO A 151 -12.73 4.80 -17.96
CA PRO A 151 -13.60 5.37 -18.98
C PRO A 151 -14.80 4.47 -19.31
N ASP A 152 -15.95 5.05 -19.61
CA ASP A 152 -17.22 4.30 -19.79
C ASP A 152 -17.13 3.18 -20.84
N TYR A 153 -16.41 3.42 -21.96
CA TYR A 153 -16.22 2.40 -23.01
C TYR A 153 -15.43 1.19 -22.53
N TYR A 154 -14.69 1.32 -21.41
CA TYR A 154 -13.89 0.21 -20.87
C TYR A 154 -14.79 -0.93 -20.34
N ALA A 155 -16.02 -0.64 -19.96
CA ALA A 155 -17.01 -1.68 -19.60
C ALA A 155 -17.26 -2.67 -20.76
N THR A 156 -17.19 -2.19 -22.01
CA THR A 156 -17.44 -3.00 -23.21
C THR A 156 -16.13 -3.54 -23.83
N TYR A 157 -15.12 -2.69 -23.93
CA TYR A 157 -13.89 -2.99 -24.69
C TYR A 157 -12.67 -3.28 -23.82
N GLY A 158 -12.75 -3.14 -22.50
CA GLY A 158 -11.60 -3.27 -21.59
C GLY A 158 -10.88 -4.62 -21.71
N LEU A 159 -11.60 -5.72 -21.86
CA LEU A 159 -10.98 -7.03 -22.07
C LEU A 159 -10.19 -7.09 -23.38
N GLN A 160 -10.76 -6.54 -24.46
CA GLN A 160 -10.09 -6.50 -25.77
C GLN A 160 -8.85 -5.59 -25.73
N ILE A 161 -8.94 -4.43 -25.07
CA ILE A 161 -7.82 -3.51 -24.88
C ILE A 161 -6.70 -4.20 -24.08
N PHE A 162 -7.05 -4.85 -22.96
CA PHE A 162 -6.09 -5.63 -22.19
C PHE A 162 -5.40 -6.71 -23.04
N GLN A 163 -6.17 -7.52 -23.78
CA GLN A 163 -5.62 -8.60 -24.60
C GLN A 163 -4.76 -8.08 -25.76
N TYR A 164 -5.17 -6.99 -26.39
CA TYR A 164 -4.44 -6.33 -27.47
C TYR A 164 -3.07 -5.85 -26.97
N THR A 165 -3.05 -5.09 -25.90
CA THR A 165 -1.81 -4.52 -25.36
C THR A 165 -0.92 -5.57 -24.70
N ALA A 166 -1.49 -6.64 -24.12
CA ALA A 166 -0.71 -7.77 -23.64
C ALA A 166 0.03 -8.49 -24.77
N LEU A 167 -0.59 -8.61 -25.95
CA LEU A 167 0.09 -9.17 -27.13
C LEU A 167 1.15 -8.24 -27.69
N LEU A 168 0.97 -6.92 -27.62
CA LEU A 168 2.01 -5.96 -28.00
C LEU A 168 3.24 -6.09 -27.08
N ASP A 169 3.04 -6.10 -25.78
CA ASP A 169 4.12 -6.27 -24.80
C ASP A 169 4.84 -7.61 -24.99
N LYS A 170 4.09 -8.70 -25.18
CA LYS A 170 4.66 -10.02 -25.49
C LYS A 170 5.44 -10.01 -26.79
N GLN A 171 4.96 -9.30 -27.82
CA GLN A 171 5.66 -9.20 -29.11
C GLN A 171 7.06 -8.61 -28.97
N GLU A 172 7.20 -7.61 -28.11
CA GLU A 172 8.49 -6.96 -27.87
C GLU A 172 9.44 -7.83 -27.04
N THR A 173 8.92 -8.57 -26.06
CA THR A 173 9.74 -9.31 -25.09
C THR A 173 10.08 -10.73 -25.53
N GLU A 174 9.11 -11.46 -26.14
CA GLU A 174 9.24 -12.88 -26.48
C GLU A 174 8.96 -13.19 -27.95
N GLY A 175 8.34 -12.23 -28.67
CA GLY A 175 7.78 -12.46 -30.01
C GLY A 175 6.42 -13.15 -29.96
N LEU A 176 5.75 -13.21 -31.13
CA LEU A 176 4.43 -13.82 -31.28
C LEU A 176 4.45 -14.99 -32.25
N SER A 177 3.73 -16.06 -31.92
CA SER A 177 3.36 -17.12 -32.83
C SER A 177 2.44 -16.61 -33.95
N ARG A 178 2.33 -17.37 -35.05
CA ARG A 178 1.41 -17.03 -36.17
C ARG A 178 -0.05 -16.89 -35.74
N LYS A 179 -0.47 -17.67 -34.72
CA LYS A 179 -1.83 -17.61 -34.15
C LYS A 179 -2.02 -16.30 -33.37
N GLU A 180 -1.04 -15.93 -32.55
CA GLU A 180 -1.09 -14.71 -31.75
C GLU A 180 -1.04 -13.44 -32.62
N LYS A 181 -0.27 -13.45 -33.72
CA LYS A 181 -0.29 -12.33 -34.70
C LYS A 181 -1.68 -12.13 -35.30
N LYS A 182 -2.34 -13.22 -35.73
CA LYS A 182 -3.73 -13.13 -36.22
C LYS A 182 -4.71 -12.64 -35.16
N GLN A 183 -4.49 -13.04 -33.88
CA GLN A 183 -5.30 -12.56 -32.77
C GLN A 183 -5.09 -11.07 -32.50
N LEU A 184 -3.84 -10.59 -32.57
CA LEU A 184 -3.49 -9.16 -32.43
C LEU A 184 -4.24 -8.31 -33.47
N ASP A 185 -4.20 -8.72 -34.76
CA ASP A 185 -4.89 -8.03 -35.86
C ASP A 185 -6.42 -8.03 -35.65
N ALA A 186 -6.98 -9.16 -35.22
CA ALA A 186 -8.42 -9.29 -34.94
C ALA A 186 -8.87 -8.42 -33.78
N LEU A 187 -8.09 -8.33 -32.70
CA LEU A 187 -8.38 -7.48 -31.55
C LEU A 187 -8.31 -6.00 -31.93
N LYS A 188 -7.29 -5.59 -32.71
CA LYS A 188 -7.18 -4.22 -33.21
C LYS A 188 -8.41 -3.82 -34.04
N ALA A 189 -8.90 -4.71 -34.89
CA ALA A 189 -10.09 -4.47 -35.72
C ALA A 189 -11.40 -4.46 -34.92
N ALA A 190 -11.45 -5.13 -33.77
CA ALA A 190 -12.64 -5.23 -32.92
C ALA A 190 -12.82 -4.06 -31.95
N ILE A 191 -11.76 -3.30 -31.68
CA ILE A 191 -11.80 -2.13 -30.81
C ILE A 191 -12.03 -0.88 -31.68
N PRO A 192 -13.09 -0.07 -31.41
CA PRO A 192 -13.24 1.20 -32.12
C PRO A 192 -12.00 2.10 -31.99
N ALA A 193 -11.56 2.67 -33.10
CA ALA A 193 -10.31 3.40 -33.16
C ALA A 193 -10.26 4.60 -32.21
N GLU A 194 -11.40 5.28 -32.06
CA GLU A 194 -11.56 6.41 -31.14
C GLU A 194 -11.35 6.02 -29.67
N TYR A 195 -11.82 4.86 -29.24
CA TYR A 195 -11.65 4.40 -27.85
C TYR A 195 -10.23 3.90 -27.57
N LEU A 196 -9.62 3.25 -28.57
CA LEU A 196 -8.23 2.82 -28.44
C LEU A 196 -7.28 4.02 -28.41
N SER A 197 -7.53 5.05 -29.25
CA SER A 197 -6.75 6.29 -29.26
C SER A 197 -6.89 7.01 -27.93
N ASP A 198 -8.13 7.32 -27.48
CA ASP A 198 -8.38 7.99 -26.20
C ASP A 198 -7.66 7.29 -25.03
N TRP A 199 -7.68 5.95 -25.00
CA TRP A 199 -7.05 5.21 -23.91
C TRP A 199 -5.51 5.24 -23.99
N LEU A 200 -4.94 5.16 -25.20
CA LEU A 200 -3.48 5.23 -25.39
C LEU A 200 -2.95 6.65 -25.19
N ASP A 201 -3.65 7.67 -25.69
CA ASP A 201 -3.25 9.07 -25.57
C ASP A 201 -3.19 9.49 -24.10
N ARG A 202 -4.22 9.16 -23.29
CA ARG A 202 -4.23 9.40 -21.84
C ARG A 202 -3.04 8.72 -21.14
N ARG A 203 -2.67 7.53 -21.57
CA ARG A 203 -1.53 6.79 -21.00
C ARG A 203 -0.20 7.41 -21.40
N GLU A 204 -0.08 7.88 -22.64
CA GLU A 204 1.12 8.58 -23.12
C GLU A 204 1.38 9.85 -22.31
N GLU A 205 0.32 10.61 -22.00
CA GLU A 205 0.40 11.79 -21.14
C GLU A 205 0.88 11.45 -19.72
N ASN A 206 0.30 10.42 -19.10
CA ASN A 206 0.73 9.94 -17.79
C ASN A 206 2.17 9.40 -17.82
N PHE A 207 2.53 8.69 -18.89
CA PHE A 207 3.88 8.16 -19.10
C PHE A 207 4.92 9.28 -19.21
N ASP A 208 4.65 10.32 -20.01
CA ASP A 208 5.53 11.47 -20.16
C ASP A 208 5.68 12.26 -18.86
N ALA A 209 4.60 12.40 -18.08
CA ALA A 209 4.68 12.98 -16.74
C ALA A 209 5.59 12.14 -15.82
N ASN A 210 5.42 10.82 -15.78
CA ASN A 210 6.26 9.93 -14.98
C ASN A 210 7.74 9.98 -15.40
N LYS A 211 8.00 10.04 -16.71
CA LYS A 211 9.35 10.24 -17.26
C LYS A 211 9.99 11.54 -16.75
N TYR A 212 9.23 12.63 -16.81
CA TYR A 212 9.69 13.92 -16.32
C TYR A 212 9.97 13.92 -14.81
N LEU A 213 9.14 13.23 -14.00
CA LEU A 213 9.38 13.08 -12.57
C LEU A 213 10.67 12.27 -12.27
N ILE A 214 11.00 11.28 -13.10
CA ILE A 214 12.29 10.59 -13.02
C ILE A 214 13.44 11.57 -13.35
N ASP A 215 13.27 12.45 -14.35
CA ASP A 215 14.26 13.46 -14.68
C ASP A 215 14.45 14.47 -13.54
N LEU A 216 13.37 14.90 -12.87
CA LEU A 216 13.45 15.72 -11.66
C LEU A 216 14.23 15.03 -10.53
N THR A 217 14.07 13.72 -10.38
CA THR A 217 14.85 12.95 -9.40
C THR A 217 16.33 12.93 -9.78
N ARG A 218 16.64 12.80 -11.07
CA ARG A 218 18.03 12.89 -11.59
C ARG A 218 18.66 14.26 -11.35
N GLU A 219 17.85 15.31 -11.36
CA GLU A 219 18.27 16.67 -11.02
C GLU A 219 18.40 16.93 -9.50
N GLY A 220 17.97 15.98 -8.66
CA GLY A 220 18.04 16.05 -7.19
C GLY A 220 16.86 16.75 -6.53
N VAL A 221 15.74 16.96 -7.24
CA VAL A 221 14.51 17.55 -6.69
C VAL A 221 13.84 16.59 -5.71
N PHE A 222 13.91 15.29 -5.96
CA PHE A 222 13.46 14.27 -5.03
C PHE A 222 14.67 13.49 -4.49
N ASP A 223 14.71 13.30 -3.17
CA ASP A 223 15.69 12.41 -2.52
C ASP A 223 15.41 10.93 -2.82
N TYR A 224 14.15 10.61 -3.13
CA TYR A 224 13.73 9.29 -3.58
C TYR A 224 12.39 9.36 -4.33
N PHE A 225 12.30 8.61 -5.42
CA PHE A 225 11.06 8.47 -6.18
C PHE A 225 10.68 7.00 -6.34
N LEU A 226 9.47 6.63 -5.90
CA LEU A 226 8.92 5.29 -6.01
C LEU A 226 7.74 5.29 -6.97
N LEU A 227 7.88 4.56 -8.08
CA LEU A 227 6.85 4.42 -9.10
C LEU A 227 6.29 3.01 -9.09
N GLY A 228 5.00 2.87 -8.76
CA GLY A 228 4.32 1.59 -8.62
C GLY A 228 3.46 1.24 -9.83
N CYS A 229 3.43 -0.04 -10.22
CA CYS A 229 2.51 -0.54 -11.24
C CYS A 229 1.16 -0.86 -10.59
N ASP A 230 0.16 -0.03 -10.85
CA ASP A 230 -1.21 -0.31 -10.42
C ASP A 230 -1.78 -1.49 -11.21
N ASP A 231 -2.37 -2.48 -10.53
CA ASP A 231 -2.98 -3.72 -11.09
C ASP A 231 -2.41 -4.16 -12.46
N SER A 232 -1.32 -4.88 -12.44
CA SER A 232 -0.58 -5.28 -13.64
C SER A 232 -0.69 -6.78 -13.94
N ALA A 233 -0.02 -7.24 -14.98
CA ALA A 233 0.08 -8.65 -15.37
C ALA A 233 1.43 -8.87 -16.06
N ILE A 234 1.85 -10.16 -16.18
CA ILE A 234 3.11 -10.56 -16.83
C ILE A 234 3.28 -9.92 -18.21
N PHE A 235 2.17 -9.78 -18.95
CA PHE A 235 2.08 -8.99 -20.17
C PHE A 235 0.90 -8.04 -20.06
N SER A 236 1.13 -6.75 -20.25
CA SER A 236 0.12 -5.71 -20.22
C SER A 236 0.72 -4.37 -20.65
N GLN A 237 -0.10 -3.38 -20.98
CA GLN A 237 0.39 -2.02 -21.23
C GLN A 237 1.16 -1.48 -20.00
N THR A 238 0.65 -1.70 -18.79
CA THR A 238 1.32 -1.31 -17.55
C THR A 238 2.73 -1.93 -17.44
N HIS A 239 2.88 -3.24 -17.76
CA HIS A 239 4.18 -3.90 -17.77
C HIS A 239 5.12 -3.31 -18.85
N MET A 240 4.61 -3.04 -20.05
CA MET A 240 5.39 -2.44 -21.12
C MET A 240 5.92 -1.06 -20.74
N GLU A 241 5.06 -0.19 -20.22
CA GLU A 241 5.44 1.14 -19.73
C GLU A 241 6.42 1.07 -18.55
N SER A 242 6.23 0.12 -17.63
CA SER A 242 7.15 -0.06 -16.50
C SER A 242 8.57 -0.42 -16.95
N ARG A 243 8.70 -1.24 -17.99
CA ARG A 243 10.01 -1.57 -18.58
C ARG A 243 10.69 -0.34 -19.19
N TYR A 244 9.92 0.52 -19.90
CA TYR A 244 10.45 1.72 -20.51
C TYR A 244 10.86 2.76 -19.46
N LEU A 245 10.06 2.95 -18.39
CA LEU A 245 10.39 3.86 -17.30
C LEU A 245 11.58 3.33 -16.47
N ALA A 246 11.67 2.02 -16.26
CA ALA A 246 12.84 1.42 -15.61
C ALA A 246 14.12 1.57 -16.47
N ASP A 247 14.03 1.45 -17.82
CA ASP A 247 15.15 1.73 -18.71
C ASP A 247 15.54 3.21 -18.70
N HIS A 248 14.56 4.12 -18.65
CA HIS A 248 14.80 5.56 -18.53
C HIS A 248 15.50 5.93 -17.21
N ALA A 249 15.24 5.19 -16.15
CA ALA A 249 15.85 5.38 -14.82
C ALA A 249 17.11 4.55 -14.57
N LYS A 250 17.62 3.79 -15.54
CA LYS A 250 18.70 2.79 -15.34
C LYS A 250 20.04 3.33 -14.86
N ASP A 251 20.30 4.62 -15.11
CA ASP A 251 21.47 5.35 -14.64
C ASP A 251 21.36 5.74 -13.15
N LEU A 252 20.16 5.69 -12.57
CA LEU A 252 19.89 5.97 -11.18
C LEU A 252 19.89 4.68 -10.36
N GLY A 253 20.46 4.73 -9.15
CA GLY A 253 20.46 3.59 -8.25
C GLY A 253 19.08 3.33 -7.65
N LYS A 254 18.81 2.07 -7.27
CA LYS A 254 17.56 1.65 -6.59
C LYS A 254 17.31 2.37 -5.25
N THR A 255 18.31 3.03 -4.71
CA THR A 255 18.20 3.88 -3.52
C THR A 255 17.76 5.31 -3.84
N VAL A 256 17.60 5.64 -5.12
CA VAL A 256 17.18 6.95 -5.64
C VAL A 256 15.86 6.85 -6.40
N VAL A 257 15.72 5.86 -7.31
CA VAL A 257 14.49 5.60 -8.06
C VAL A 257 14.21 4.10 -8.10
N GLN A 258 12.95 3.72 -7.94
CA GLN A 258 12.49 2.37 -8.25
C GLN A 258 11.18 2.38 -9.04
N VAL A 259 11.08 1.44 -9.98
CA VAL A 259 9.82 1.04 -10.64
C VAL A 259 9.52 -0.39 -10.18
N THR A 260 8.35 -0.63 -9.58
CA THR A 260 7.97 -1.89 -8.94
C THR A 260 6.47 -2.18 -9.12
N SER A 261 6.02 -3.41 -8.85
CA SER A 261 4.59 -3.70 -8.74
C SER A 261 4.00 -3.11 -7.47
N GLY A 262 2.73 -2.66 -7.53
CA GLY A 262 1.95 -2.18 -6.39
C GLY A 262 1.53 -0.72 -6.52
N ALA A 263 0.68 -0.25 -5.61
CA ALA A 263 0.17 1.12 -5.59
C ALA A 263 -0.20 1.59 -4.18
N ASP A 264 -0.99 0.82 -3.42
CA ASP A 264 -1.56 1.25 -2.15
C ASP A 264 -0.55 1.24 -0.97
N GLU A 265 0.59 0.59 -1.11
CA GLU A 265 1.65 0.54 -0.10
C GLU A 265 2.65 1.69 -0.19
N LEU A 266 2.68 2.42 -1.31
CA LEU A 266 3.76 3.37 -1.63
C LEU A 266 3.90 4.46 -0.56
N GLY A 267 2.78 5.01 -0.09
CA GLY A 267 2.77 6.01 0.97
C GLY A 267 3.36 5.49 2.28
N MET A 268 2.99 4.27 2.71
CA MET A 268 3.55 3.66 3.92
C MET A 268 5.07 3.44 3.81
N LEU A 269 5.55 3.02 2.64
CA LEU A 269 6.98 2.85 2.39
C LEU A 269 7.75 4.17 2.48
N MET A 270 7.19 5.28 1.96
CA MET A 270 7.82 6.60 2.06
C MET A 270 7.83 7.14 3.49
N ILE A 271 6.75 6.95 4.24
CA ILE A 271 6.71 7.33 5.66
C ILE A 271 7.71 6.49 6.46
N SER A 272 7.80 5.19 6.19
CA SER A 272 8.79 4.34 6.83
C SER A 272 10.22 4.79 6.53
N ARG A 273 10.52 5.13 5.26
CA ARG A 273 11.82 5.67 4.85
C ARG A 273 12.15 6.97 5.58
N ALA A 274 11.20 7.90 5.70
CA ALA A 274 11.38 9.16 6.42
C ALA A 274 11.73 8.93 7.90
N ILE A 275 10.96 8.07 8.58
CA ILE A 275 11.16 7.76 10.00
C ILE A 275 12.50 7.03 10.21
N ASN A 276 12.86 6.07 9.36
CA ASN A 276 14.15 5.38 9.43
C ASN A 276 15.32 6.34 9.20
N LYS A 277 15.20 7.27 8.23
CA LYS A 277 16.19 8.32 7.98
C LYS A 277 16.36 9.25 9.19
N ASP A 278 15.24 9.71 9.76
CA ASP A 278 15.27 10.58 10.94
C ASP A 278 15.93 9.91 12.17
N ARG A 279 15.76 8.60 12.29
CA ARG A 279 16.32 7.80 13.39
C ARG A 279 17.73 7.27 13.11
N ASP A 280 18.35 7.63 11.98
CA ASP A 280 19.64 7.08 11.51
C ASP A 280 19.65 5.54 11.52
N GLN A 281 18.53 4.91 11.07
CA GLN A 281 18.39 3.46 11.04
C GLN A 281 18.37 2.94 9.62
N ILE A 282 19.03 1.80 9.43
CA ILE A 282 18.91 0.95 8.22
C ILE A 282 18.43 -0.42 8.72
N PRO A 283 17.11 -0.69 8.68
CA PRO A 283 16.61 -1.98 9.14
C PRO A 283 17.11 -3.14 8.27
N PHE A 284 17.60 -4.19 8.91
CA PHE A 284 18.03 -5.42 8.26
C PHE A 284 16.90 -6.43 8.27
N VAL A 285 16.49 -6.89 7.08
CA VAL A 285 15.37 -7.81 6.90
C VAL A 285 15.84 -9.14 6.32
N SER A 286 15.64 -10.24 7.05
CA SER A 286 15.80 -11.59 6.49
C SER A 286 14.45 -12.09 5.99
N VAL A 287 14.41 -12.70 4.80
CA VAL A 287 13.17 -13.12 4.15
C VAL A 287 13.16 -14.63 3.98
N MET A 288 12.10 -15.27 4.46
CA MET A 288 11.82 -16.68 4.21
C MET A 288 10.49 -16.84 3.44
N TYR A 289 10.43 -17.84 2.60
CA TYR A 289 9.25 -18.15 1.79
C TYR A 289 8.73 -19.54 2.12
N ASN A 290 7.45 -19.76 1.85
CA ASN A 290 6.88 -21.11 1.83
C ASN A 290 7.55 -21.96 0.72
N ASP A 291 7.58 -23.27 0.91
CA ASP A 291 8.13 -24.23 -0.03
C ASP A 291 7.49 -24.15 -1.42
N GLY A 292 8.21 -24.66 -2.44
CA GLY A 292 7.75 -24.70 -3.82
C GLY A 292 8.24 -23.51 -4.65
N LYS A 293 7.33 -22.73 -5.24
CA LYS A 293 7.71 -21.56 -6.04
C LYS A 293 8.32 -20.42 -5.22
N GLY A 294 7.88 -20.25 -3.97
CA GLY A 294 8.43 -19.25 -3.05
C GLY A 294 8.59 -17.87 -3.67
N ALA A 295 9.81 -17.33 -3.65
CA ALA A 295 10.14 -16.02 -4.23
C ALA A 295 9.84 -15.90 -5.74
N ALA A 296 9.81 -17.01 -6.48
CA ALA A 296 9.49 -17.05 -7.91
C ALA A 296 7.98 -17.10 -8.21
N THR A 297 7.12 -16.94 -7.20
CA THR A 297 5.67 -16.83 -7.39
C THR A 297 5.34 -15.52 -8.09
N PHE A 298 4.58 -15.60 -9.20
CA PHE A 298 3.93 -14.43 -9.82
C PHE A 298 2.53 -14.29 -9.25
N PRO A 299 2.29 -13.33 -8.34
CA PRO A 299 0.97 -13.14 -7.78
C PRO A 299 -0.02 -12.61 -8.83
N LYS A 300 -1.31 -12.75 -8.55
CA LYS A 300 -2.32 -12.03 -9.31
C LYS A 300 -2.10 -10.52 -9.18
N TYR A 301 -2.42 -9.80 -10.24
CA TYR A 301 -2.32 -8.33 -10.32
C TYR A 301 -0.88 -7.79 -10.29
N CYS A 302 0.13 -8.67 -10.41
CA CYS A 302 1.54 -8.29 -10.44
C CYS A 302 2.19 -8.69 -11.77
N ASN A 303 3.16 -7.89 -12.21
CA ASN A 303 3.95 -8.13 -13.42
C ASN A 303 5.33 -8.75 -13.16
N GLU A 304 5.67 -8.98 -11.89
CA GLU A 304 6.97 -9.52 -11.48
C GLU A 304 6.85 -10.59 -10.39
N PRO A 305 7.88 -11.43 -10.18
CA PRO A 305 7.92 -12.35 -9.06
C PRO A 305 7.89 -11.62 -7.71
N ILE A 306 7.17 -12.18 -6.73
CA ILE A 306 7.02 -11.56 -5.39
C ILE A 306 8.36 -11.29 -4.70
N GLY A 307 9.38 -12.08 -4.99
CA GLY A 307 10.72 -11.86 -4.41
C GLY A 307 11.37 -10.56 -4.86
N ILE A 308 11.09 -10.09 -6.07
CA ILE A 308 11.59 -8.82 -6.60
C ILE A 308 10.85 -7.67 -5.91
N SER A 309 9.52 -7.73 -5.84
CA SER A 309 8.71 -6.69 -5.19
C SER A 309 9.02 -6.56 -3.70
N ILE A 310 9.25 -7.67 -2.99
CA ILE A 310 9.65 -7.64 -1.57
C ILE A 310 11.02 -6.96 -1.38
N GLU A 311 11.99 -7.28 -2.24
CA GLU A 311 13.30 -6.62 -2.18
C GLU A 311 13.18 -5.12 -2.47
N ALA A 312 12.37 -4.76 -3.47
CA ALA A 312 12.09 -3.36 -3.79
C ALA A 312 11.42 -2.63 -2.60
N ALA A 313 10.45 -3.24 -1.95
CA ALA A 313 9.77 -2.66 -0.78
C ALA A 313 10.71 -2.48 0.43
N ILE A 314 11.61 -3.43 0.69
CA ILE A 314 12.62 -3.30 1.75
C ILE A 314 13.52 -2.10 1.50
N ILE A 315 14.02 -1.94 0.26
CA ILE A 315 14.85 -0.79 -0.13
C ILE A 315 14.04 0.51 -0.04
N ALA A 316 12.80 0.51 -0.51
CA ALA A 316 11.91 1.68 -0.46
C ALA A 316 11.64 2.14 0.98
N ALA A 317 11.47 1.22 1.92
CA ALA A 317 11.33 1.52 3.35
C ALA A 317 12.64 2.00 4.03
N GLY A 318 13.75 2.10 3.29
CA GLY A 318 15.06 2.48 3.82
C GLY A 318 15.85 1.33 4.42
N GLY A 319 15.43 0.07 4.20
CA GLY A 319 16.05 -1.13 4.73
C GLY A 319 17.01 -1.83 3.77
N LEU A 320 17.61 -2.91 4.26
CA LEU A 320 18.51 -3.77 3.53
C LEU A 320 18.16 -5.24 3.79
N ARG A 321 18.09 -6.04 2.72
CA ARG A 321 17.92 -7.47 2.84
C ARG A 321 19.22 -8.14 3.28
N VAL A 322 19.14 -9.04 4.27
CA VAL A 322 20.27 -9.85 4.77
C VAL A 322 19.92 -11.33 4.68
N PRO A 323 20.90 -12.20 4.32
CA PRO A 323 20.64 -13.63 4.17
C PRO A 323 20.52 -14.37 5.52
N ALA A 324 21.22 -13.88 6.56
CA ALA A 324 21.33 -14.55 7.86
C ALA A 324 20.29 -14.00 8.84
N PRO A 325 19.32 -14.82 9.34
CA PRO A 325 18.32 -14.40 10.31
C PRO A 325 18.94 -13.81 11.59
N GLU A 326 20.09 -14.31 12.00
CA GLU A 326 20.81 -13.88 13.21
C GLU A 326 21.30 -12.43 13.15
N ARG A 327 21.32 -11.85 11.96
CA ARG A 327 21.76 -10.46 11.72
C ARG A 327 20.59 -9.54 11.38
N ALA A 328 19.38 -10.08 11.37
CA ALA A 328 18.20 -9.33 10.97
C ALA A 328 17.52 -8.63 12.16
N ASP A 329 17.07 -7.41 11.93
CA ASP A 329 16.15 -6.71 12.81
C ASP A 329 14.72 -7.26 12.70
N LEU A 330 14.42 -7.95 11.58
CA LEU A 330 13.12 -8.50 11.24
C LEU A 330 13.26 -9.75 10.39
N ILE A 331 12.52 -10.80 10.72
CA ILE A 331 12.29 -11.95 9.86
C ILE A 331 10.94 -11.78 9.17
N LEU A 332 10.95 -11.62 7.85
CA LEU A 332 9.75 -11.57 7.03
C LEU A 332 9.41 -12.97 6.52
N ALA A 333 8.35 -13.56 7.03
CA ALA A 333 7.83 -14.84 6.60
C ALA A 333 6.73 -14.67 5.55
N VAL A 334 6.97 -15.12 4.32
CA VAL A 334 6.08 -14.90 3.17
C VAL A 334 5.30 -16.18 2.88
N ASN A 335 4.01 -16.19 3.21
CA ASN A 335 3.11 -17.30 2.94
C ASN A 335 2.64 -17.27 1.47
N THR A 336 3.42 -17.88 0.58
CA THR A 336 2.98 -18.18 -0.79
C THR A 336 2.36 -19.57 -0.84
N ARG A 337 1.61 -19.89 -1.90
CA ARG A 337 1.22 -21.28 -2.16
C ARG A 337 2.35 -22.02 -2.87
N SER A 338 2.57 -23.30 -2.50
CA SER A 338 3.65 -24.13 -3.07
C SER A 338 3.64 -24.21 -4.60
N ASN A 339 2.45 -24.17 -5.22
CA ASN A 339 2.28 -24.19 -6.68
C ASN A 339 2.44 -22.82 -7.36
N GLY A 340 2.68 -21.74 -6.60
CA GLY A 340 2.84 -20.37 -7.12
C GLY A 340 1.56 -19.73 -7.65
N LYS A 341 0.37 -20.26 -7.31
CA LYS A 341 -0.92 -19.70 -7.74
C LYS A 341 -1.58 -18.94 -6.60
N THR A 342 -1.72 -17.63 -6.72
CA THR A 342 -2.55 -16.82 -5.83
C THR A 342 -4.03 -17.08 -6.12
N LEU A 343 -4.81 -17.34 -5.07
CA LEU A 343 -6.27 -17.49 -5.13
C LEU A 343 -6.96 -16.23 -4.62
N GLU A 344 -8.30 -16.21 -4.62
CA GLU A 344 -9.09 -15.12 -4.04
C GLU A 344 -9.57 -15.52 -2.64
N ALA A 345 -9.33 -14.68 -1.64
CA ALA A 345 -9.71 -14.97 -0.25
C ALA A 345 -11.23 -15.06 -0.04
N PRO A 346 -12.07 -14.23 -0.70
CA PRO A 346 -13.52 -14.36 -0.59
C PRO A 346 -14.11 -15.66 -1.16
N ASP A 347 -13.34 -16.45 -1.95
CA ASP A 347 -13.77 -17.78 -2.40
C ASP A 347 -13.62 -18.81 -1.27
N LEU A 348 -14.59 -18.85 -0.36
CA LEU A 348 -14.62 -19.75 0.80
C LEU A 348 -14.61 -21.25 0.42
N LYS A 349 -14.92 -21.59 -0.83
CA LYS A 349 -14.77 -22.98 -1.32
C LYS A 349 -13.30 -23.37 -1.42
N LYS A 350 -12.40 -22.41 -1.66
CA LYS A 350 -10.95 -22.60 -1.75
C LYS A 350 -10.22 -22.11 -0.50
N ASN A 351 -10.69 -21.05 0.17
CA ASN A 351 -10.11 -20.49 1.39
C ASN A 351 -10.68 -21.18 2.64
N LYS A 352 -10.24 -22.41 2.88
CA LYS A 352 -10.75 -23.28 3.96
C LYS A 352 -9.91 -23.15 5.24
N LEU A 353 -10.54 -23.43 6.39
CA LEU A 353 -9.87 -23.48 7.70
C LEU A 353 -8.90 -24.66 7.87
N LYS A 354 -8.98 -25.69 6.99
CA LYS A 354 -8.16 -26.91 7.10
C LYS A 354 -6.70 -26.60 6.78
N LEU A 355 -5.81 -26.91 7.73
CA LEU A 355 -4.37 -26.78 7.57
C LEU A 355 -3.87 -27.60 6.36
N ARG A 356 -3.17 -26.95 5.46
CA ARG A 356 -2.51 -27.57 4.29
C ARG A 356 -1.10 -28.04 4.67
N SER A 357 -0.58 -29.03 3.94
CA SER A 357 0.77 -29.58 4.18
C SER A 357 1.87 -28.54 3.99
N ASP A 358 1.78 -27.73 2.91
CA ASP A 358 2.71 -26.64 2.64
C ASP A 358 2.73 -25.60 3.79
N LEU A 359 1.57 -25.23 4.29
CA LEU A 359 1.44 -24.29 5.41
C LEU A 359 1.98 -24.86 6.74
N LYS A 360 1.82 -26.17 6.96
CA LYS A 360 2.43 -26.84 8.12
C LYS A 360 3.95 -26.75 8.10
N THR A 361 4.56 -26.97 6.93
CA THR A 361 6.01 -26.84 6.74
C THR A 361 6.47 -25.40 6.94
N PHE A 362 5.74 -24.43 6.39
CA PHE A 362 6.00 -23.00 6.54
C PHE A 362 5.98 -22.51 7.99
N LEU A 363 4.98 -22.94 8.77
CA LEU A 363 4.81 -22.49 10.15
C LEU A 363 5.86 -23.06 11.12
N LYS A 364 6.51 -24.18 10.80
CA LYS A 364 7.50 -24.78 11.67
C LYS A 364 8.71 -23.84 11.94
N PRO A 365 9.41 -23.30 10.92
CA PRO A 365 10.48 -22.33 11.17
C PRO A 365 9.96 -21.01 11.78
N VAL A 366 8.74 -20.56 11.42
CA VAL A 366 8.13 -19.36 12.05
C VAL A 366 8.04 -19.54 13.58
N LYS A 367 7.54 -20.68 14.04
CA LYS A 367 7.47 -21.00 15.48
C LYS A 367 8.84 -21.03 16.14
N ASN A 368 9.82 -21.67 15.49
CA ASN A 368 11.18 -21.76 16.03
C ASN A 368 11.81 -20.36 16.19
N PHE A 369 11.59 -19.45 15.23
CA PHE A 369 12.07 -18.08 15.32
C PHE A 369 11.40 -17.31 16.46
N LEU A 370 10.08 -17.44 16.59
CA LEU A 370 9.33 -16.80 17.69
C LEU A 370 9.75 -17.33 19.07
N GLU A 371 9.95 -18.65 19.19
CA GLU A 371 10.44 -19.30 20.42
C GLU A 371 11.88 -18.87 20.78
N ALA A 372 12.69 -18.58 19.75
CA ALA A 372 14.05 -18.06 19.94
C ALA A 372 14.08 -16.53 20.17
N GLY A 373 12.93 -15.85 20.21
CA GLY A 373 12.81 -14.41 20.48
C GLY A 373 13.07 -13.50 19.29
N TYR A 374 13.09 -14.04 18.07
CA TYR A 374 13.23 -13.20 16.87
C TYR A 374 11.92 -12.48 16.53
N PRO A 375 11.99 -11.20 16.11
CA PRO A 375 10.84 -10.47 15.60
C PRO A 375 10.43 -11.02 14.23
N VAL A 376 9.22 -11.56 14.13
CA VAL A 376 8.67 -12.16 12.90
C VAL A 376 7.45 -11.40 12.43
N ALA A 377 7.44 -11.00 11.16
CA ALA A 377 6.25 -10.51 10.47
C ALA A 377 5.79 -11.51 9.40
N ILE A 378 4.49 -11.62 9.16
CA ILE A 378 3.90 -12.57 8.20
C ILE A 378 3.23 -11.81 7.05
N ALA A 379 3.80 -11.92 5.85
CA ALA A 379 3.16 -11.52 4.59
C ALA A 379 2.32 -12.68 4.05
N ASP A 380 1.01 -12.57 4.19
CA ASP A 380 0.06 -13.61 3.77
C ASP A 380 -0.42 -13.34 2.34
N VAL A 381 0.35 -13.84 1.37
CA VAL A 381 0.11 -13.63 -0.07
C VAL A 381 -0.35 -14.89 -0.82
N ALA A 382 -0.76 -15.91 -0.08
CA ALA A 382 -1.34 -17.13 -0.65
C ALA A 382 -2.70 -16.87 -1.32
N PHE A 383 -3.39 -15.85 -0.87
CA PHE A 383 -4.64 -15.33 -1.43
C PHE A 383 -4.50 -13.82 -1.70
N ALA A 384 -5.20 -13.32 -2.70
CA ALA A 384 -5.44 -11.90 -2.89
C ALA A 384 -6.76 -11.51 -2.21
N ASN A 385 -6.90 -10.25 -1.86
CA ASN A 385 -8.12 -9.67 -1.31
C ASN A 385 -8.58 -10.31 0.02
N GLY A 386 -7.64 -10.66 0.90
CA GLY A 386 -7.92 -11.12 2.26
C GLY A 386 -7.03 -12.27 2.73
N ALA A 387 -7.13 -12.57 4.00
CA ALA A 387 -6.31 -13.55 4.72
C ALA A 387 -6.53 -15.01 4.27
N ASP A 388 -5.50 -15.83 4.43
CA ASP A 388 -5.58 -17.29 4.37
C ASP A 388 -6.21 -17.84 5.65
N ASN A 389 -7.45 -18.30 5.57
CA ASN A 389 -8.19 -18.82 6.71
C ASN A 389 -7.48 -20.00 7.40
N ALA A 390 -6.71 -20.82 6.68
CA ALA A 390 -5.96 -21.92 7.28
C ALA A 390 -4.77 -21.41 8.11
N LEU A 391 -4.07 -20.37 7.64
CA LEU A 391 -2.99 -19.71 8.38
C LEU A 391 -3.53 -19.10 9.67
N MET A 392 -4.56 -18.24 9.56
CA MET A 392 -5.13 -17.53 10.70
C MET A 392 -5.69 -18.47 11.75
N ASN A 393 -6.40 -19.54 11.33
CA ASN A 393 -6.89 -20.57 12.23
C ASN A 393 -5.75 -21.33 12.93
N GLN A 394 -4.60 -21.52 12.26
CA GLN A 394 -3.46 -22.18 12.90
C GLN A 394 -2.72 -21.24 13.86
N LEU A 395 -2.55 -19.95 13.50
CA LEU A 395 -1.99 -18.95 14.42
C LEU A 395 -2.83 -18.83 15.69
N LYS A 396 -4.18 -18.87 15.57
CA LYS A 396 -5.09 -18.91 16.72
C LYS A 396 -4.85 -20.15 17.58
N LYS A 397 -4.81 -21.35 16.99
CA LYS A 397 -4.65 -22.63 17.72
C LYS A 397 -3.32 -22.73 18.47
N ASP A 398 -2.29 -22.13 17.90
CA ASP A 398 -0.94 -22.16 18.45
C ASP A 398 -0.65 -20.96 19.38
N ASP A 399 -1.66 -20.13 19.66
CA ASP A 399 -1.52 -18.89 20.46
C ASP A 399 -0.42 -17.95 19.92
N LEU A 400 -0.38 -17.75 18.59
CA LEU A 400 0.64 -16.94 17.90
C LEU A 400 0.10 -15.64 17.31
N GLN A 401 -1.22 -15.39 17.36
CA GLN A 401 -1.82 -14.21 16.72
C GLN A 401 -1.16 -12.90 17.14
N TYR A 402 -0.84 -12.74 18.41
CA TYR A 402 -0.24 -11.54 18.99
C TYR A 402 1.23 -11.74 19.42
N LYS A 403 1.86 -12.85 19.02
CA LYS A 403 3.31 -13.07 19.21
C LYS A 403 4.13 -12.68 18.01
N ILE A 404 3.49 -12.55 16.83
CA ILE A 404 4.14 -11.97 15.64
C ILE A 404 4.16 -10.45 15.76
N LEU A 405 5.14 -9.83 15.09
CA LEU A 405 5.35 -8.39 15.14
C LEU A 405 4.37 -7.62 14.24
N ALA A 406 4.01 -8.19 13.09
CA ALA A 406 3.09 -7.61 12.14
C ALA A 406 2.48 -8.67 11.21
N TYR A 407 1.34 -8.35 10.61
CA TYR A 407 0.61 -9.18 9.65
C TYR A 407 0.09 -8.32 8.50
N GLY A 408 0.07 -8.87 7.28
CA GLY A 408 -0.55 -8.26 6.11
C GLY A 408 -1.04 -9.32 5.12
N GLY A 409 -2.31 -9.22 4.69
CA GLY A 409 -2.99 -10.20 3.85
C GLY A 409 -4.10 -9.62 2.93
N TRP A 410 -4.17 -8.32 2.77
CA TRP A 410 -5.06 -7.61 1.86
C TRP A 410 -4.25 -6.49 1.17
N ASN A 411 -4.43 -6.13 0.00
CA ASN A 411 -5.25 -6.25 -1.15
C ASN A 411 -4.61 -7.21 -2.19
N THR A 412 -3.74 -6.70 -3.11
CA THR A 412 -2.83 -7.52 -3.93
C THR A 412 -1.62 -7.96 -3.09
N ALA A 413 -0.86 -8.92 -3.59
CA ALA A 413 0.29 -9.45 -2.84
C ALA A 413 1.35 -8.37 -2.56
N THR A 414 1.56 -7.44 -3.49
CA THR A 414 2.51 -6.33 -3.35
C THR A 414 2.01 -5.28 -2.37
N ASN A 415 0.74 -4.86 -2.49
CA ASN A 415 0.14 -3.92 -1.55
C ASN A 415 0.21 -4.46 -0.11
N SER A 416 -0.16 -5.74 0.09
CA SER A 416 -0.09 -6.40 1.40
C SER A 416 1.33 -6.45 1.95
N SER A 417 2.28 -6.97 1.17
CA SER A 417 3.67 -7.15 1.64
C SER A 417 4.41 -5.82 1.79
N GLY A 418 4.17 -4.86 0.91
CA GLY A 418 4.81 -3.54 0.98
C GLY A 418 4.35 -2.73 2.19
N PHE A 419 3.03 -2.65 2.43
CA PHE A 419 2.51 -2.00 3.64
C PHE A 419 3.04 -2.68 4.91
N LEU A 420 3.00 -4.02 4.95
CA LEU A 420 3.54 -4.80 6.06
C LEU A 420 5.02 -4.49 6.30
N ILE A 421 5.86 -4.47 5.25
CA ILE A 421 7.29 -4.19 5.36
C ILE A 421 7.49 -2.79 5.95
N GLY A 422 6.82 -1.77 5.40
CA GLY A 422 6.89 -0.40 5.91
C GLY A 422 6.52 -0.31 7.39
N ALA A 423 5.42 -0.92 7.81
CA ALA A 423 4.99 -0.92 9.21
C ALA A 423 5.92 -1.76 10.12
N SER A 424 6.34 -2.96 9.68
CA SER A 424 7.07 -3.90 10.52
C SER A 424 8.51 -3.49 10.81
N VAL A 425 9.21 -2.85 9.86
CA VAL A 425 10.57 -2.34 10.12
C VAL A 425 10.59 -1.22 11.17
N LEU A 426 9.46 -0.59 11.42
CA LEU A 426 9.25 0.42 12.45
C LEU A 426 8.75 -0.17 13.78
N ALA A 427 8.12 -1.34 13.75
CA ALA A 427 7.44 -1.91 14.91
C ALA A 427 8.39 -2.25 16.08
N LYS A 428 9.70 -2.44 15.81
CA LYS A 428 10.71 -2.60 16.87
C LYS A 428 10.79 -1.41 17.85
N PHE A 429 10.26 -0.26 17.47
CA PHE A 429 10.24 0.96 18.30
C PHE A 429 8.90 1.15 19.03
N MET A 430 7.94 0.25 18.85
CA MET A 430 6.62 0.29 19.45
C MET A 430 6.55 -0.58 20.71
N ASN A 431 5.64 -0.25 21.62
CA ASN A 431 5.33 -1.12 22.74
C ASN A 431 4.35 -2.25 22.34
N GLU A 432 4.18 -3.23 23.20
CA GLU A 432 3.32 -4.40 22.93
C GLU A 432 1.85 -4.04 22.65
N ARG A 433 1.33 -3.00 23.30
CA ARG A 433 -0.04 -2.53 23.10
C ARG A 433 -0.21 -1.91 21.71
N ASP A 434 0.74 -1.08 21.27
CA ASP A 434 0.73 -0.48 19.93
C ASP A 434 0.78 -1.56 18.85
N ILE A 435 1.63 -2.58 19.03
CA ILE A 435 1.71 -3.74 18.13
C ILE A 435 0.37 -4.50 18.12
N ALA A 436 -0.23 -4.73 19.29
CA ALA A 436 -1.52 -5.42 19.39
C ALA A 436 -2.65 -4.63 18.69
N GLU A 437 -2.67 -3.30 18.78
CA GLU A 437 -3.64 -2.47 18.05
C GLU A 437 -3.46 -2.57 16.53
N LEU A 438 -2.22 -2.47 16.02
CA LEU A 438 -1.93 -2.63 14.59
C LEU A 438 -2.33 -4.02 14.08
N LEU A 439 -2.00 -5.08 14.81
CA LEU A 439 -2.41 -6.45 14.48
C LEU A 439 -3.93 -6.60 14.50
N THR A 440 -4.60 -6.03 15.49
CA THR A 440 -6.07 -6.08 15.60
C THR A 440 -6.72 -5.37 14.40
N THR A 441 -6.21 -4.22 13.97
CA THR A 441 -6.68 -3.52 12.76
C THR A 441 -6.62 -4.45 11.55
N ARG A 442 -5.47 -5.13 11.35
CA ARG A 442 -5.30 -6.07 10.24
C ARG A 442 -6.21 -7.29 10.33
N TYR A 443 -6.40 -7.85 11.53
CA TYR A 443 -7.27 -9.01 11.72
C TYR A 443 -8.75 -8.67 11.52
N LEU A 444 -9.19 -7.48 11.91
CA LEU A 444 -10.56 -7.04 11.71
C LEU A 444 -10.85 -6.73 10.24
N ASP A 445 -9.93 -6.05 9.54
CA ASP A 445 -10.08 -5.76 8.11
C ASP A 445 -9.81 -7.01 7.27
N GLU A 446 -8.60 -7.54 7.27
CA GLU A 446 -8.10 -8.47 6.27
C GLU A 446 -8.60 -9.90 6.49
N TRP A 447 -8.80 -10.31 7.74
CA TRP A 447 -9.31 -11.65 8.06
C TRP A 447 -10.81 -11.65 8.33
N ALA A 448 -11.29 -10.82 9.27
CA ALA A 448 -12.72 -10.83 9.60
C ALA A 448 -13.53 -10.34 8.42
N TYR A 449 -13.25 -9.13 7.92
CA TYR A 449 -14.04 -8.54 6.85
C TYR A 449 -13.72 -9.16 5.48
N GLN A 450 -12.53 -8.97 4.96
CA GLN A 450 -12.20 -9.27 3.56
C GLN A 450 -12.31 -10.76 3.23
N ALA A 451 -11.79 -11.63 4.10
CA ALA A 451 -11.79 -13.06 3.84
C ALA A 451 -13.12 -13.76 4.18
N ASN A 452 -13.94 -13.19 5.09
CA ASN A 452 -15.12 -13.89 5.63
C ASN A 452 -16.41 -13.07 5.54
N VAL A 453 -16.53 -11.95 6.26
CA VAL A 453 -17.80 -11.22 6.43
C VAL A 453 -18.26 -10.52 5.15
N ARG A 454 -17.36 -10.04 4.31
CA ARG A 454 -17.66 -9.26 3.10
C ARG A 454 -18.68 -9.94 2.19
N GLN A 455 -18.54 -11.25 1.95
CA GLN A 455 -19.48 -11.98 1.08
C GLN A 455 -20.89 -12.07 1.69
N GLU A 456 -20.99 -12.13 3.01
CA GLU A 456 -22.29 -12.11 3.70
C GLU A 456 -22.95 -10.73 3.58
N ILE A 457 -22.17 -9.64 3.67
CA ILE A 457 -22.68 -8.27 3.48
C ILE A 457 -23.15 -8.06 2.03
N ILE A 458 -22.38 -8.53 1.04
CA ILE A 458 -22.77 -8.50 -0.38
C ILE A 458 -24.12 -9.21 -0.57
N ALA A 459 -24.26 -10.42 -0.04
CA ALA A 459 -25.49 -11.19 -0.15
C ALA A 459 -26.68 -10.48 0.51
N GLU A 460 -26.46 -9.87 1.68
CA GLU A 460 -27.49 -9.12 2.40
C GLU A 460 -27.91 -7.84 1.65
N CYS A 461 -26.96 -7.10 1.07
CA CYS A 461 -27.25 -5.94 0.22
C CYS A 461 -28.18 -6.33 -0.95
N TYR A 462 -27.80 -7.37 -1.71
CA TYR A 462 -28.64 -7.83 -2.83
C TYR A 462 -30.03 -8.31 -2.36
N ARG A 463 -30.12 -8.97 -1.22
CA ARG A 463 -31.40 -9.45 -0.65
C ARG A 463 -32.39 -8.32 -0.41
N VAL A 464 -31.91 -7.13 -0.09
CA VAL A 464 -32.74 -5.95 0.21
C VAL A 464 -32.77 -4.92 -0.93
N GLY A 465 -32.19 -5.25 -2.10
CA GLY A 465 -32.19 -4.39 -3.29
C GLY A 465 -31.16 -3.24 -3.26
N ILE A 466 -30.11 -3.36 -2.43
CA ILE A 466 -28.98 -2.42 -2.39
C ILE A 466 -27.86 -2.96 -3.30
N ASP A 467 -27.32 -2.10 -4.19
CA ASP A 467 -26.10 -2.42 -4.90
C ASP A 467 -24.89 -2.32 -3.95
N PRO A 468 -24.18 -3.42 -3.64
CA PRO A 468 -23.05 -3.40 -2.71
C PRO A 468 -21.85 -2.59 -3.20
N TYR A 469 -21.79 -2.28 -4.50
CA TYR A 469 -20.70 -1.51 -5.09
C TYR A 469 -21.07 -0.03 -5.32
N LYS A 470 -22.31 0.34 -5.04
CA LYS A 470 -22.82 1.71 -5.10
C LYS A 470 -23.92 1.89 -4.04
N ILE A 471 -23.53 1.80 -2.78
CA ILE A 471 -24.43 1.98 -1.64
C ILE A 471 -24.82 3.45 -1.57
N GLY A 472 -26.13 3.73 -1.58
CA GLY A 472 -26.62 5.10 -1.42
C GLY A 472 -26.30 5.67 -0.02
N GLU A 473 -26.19 6.98 0.09
CA GLU A 473 -25.89 7.66 1.35
C GLU A 473 -26.87 7.27 2.47
N ASP A 474 -28.16 7.20 2.16
CA ASP A 474 -29.22 6.82 3.11
C ASP A 474 -29.11 5.36 3.59
N ALA A 475 -28.55 4.47 2.75
CA ALA A 475 -28.39 3.05 3.08
C ALA A 475 -27.07 2.75 3.80
N THR A 476 -26.05 3.60 3.62
CA THR A 476 -24.70 3.39 4.17
C THR A 476 -24.69 3.17 5.68
N PRO A 477 -25.38 3.95 6.53
CA PRO A 477 -25.37 3.71 7.98
C PRO A 477 -25.86 2.32 8.34
N LYS A 478 -26.92 1.84 7.70
CA LYS A 478 -27.51 0.53 7.92
C LYS A 478 -26.54 -0.61 7.53
N VAL A 479 -25.84 -0.47 6.40
CA VAL A 479 -24.86 -1.48 5.95
C VAL A 479 -23.64 -1.47 6.86
N ASN A 480 -23.20 -0.31 7.35
CA ASN A 480 -22.14 -0.17 8.35
C ASN A 480 -22.50 -0.88 9.66
N ASP A 481 -23.74 -0.72 10.14
CA ASP A 481 -24.22 -1.39 11.35
C ASP A 481 -24.22 -2.91 11.19
N TRP A 482 -24.71 -3.45 10.07
CA TRP A 482 -24.64 -4.89 9.79
C TRP A 482 -23.20 -5.40 9.76
N THR A 483 -22.32 -4.65 9.12
CA THR A 483 -20.91 -4.98 9.02
C THR A 483 -20.27 -4.99 10.40
N THR A 484 -20.55 -3.97 11.22
CA THR A 484 -20.07 -3.85 12.59
C THR A 484 -20.48 -5.05 13.44
N GLU A 485 -21.76 -5.43 13.45
CA GLU A 485 -22.25 -6.55 14.24
C GLU A 485 -21.65 -7.91 13.82
N LYS A 486 -21.49 -8.13 12.50
CA LYS A 486 -20.86 -9.35 11.99
C LYS A 486 -19.37 -9.41 12.34
N ILE A 487 -18.64 -8.31 12.25
CA ILE A 487 -17.22 -8.26 12.62
C ILE A 487 -17.05 -8.43 14.13
N LYS A 488 -17.91 -7.84 14.97
CA LYS A 488 -17.93 -8.08 16.43
C LYS A 488 -18.09 -9.56 16.75
N ALA A 489 -19.06 -10.21 16.13
CA ALA A 489 -19.29 -11.65 16.33
C ALA A 489 -18.09 -12.49 15.88
N PHE A 490 -17.49 -12.15 14.74
CA PHE A 490 -16.29 -12.82 14.23
C PHE A 490 -15.10 -12.62 15.18
N ALA A 491 -14.86 -11.40 15.63
CA ALA A 491 -13.76 -11.06 16.54
C ALA A 491 -13.90 -11.81 17.88
N ALA A 492 -15.08 -11.80 18.50
CA ALA A 492 -15.36 -12.54 19.73
C ALA A 492 -15.10 -14.04 19.60
N ALA A 493 -15.38 -14.62 18.42
CA ALA A 493 -15.17 -16.05 18.18
C ALA A 493 -13.72 -16.41 17.82
N ASN A 494 -12.93 -15.46 17.29
CA ASN A 494 -11.69 -15.80 16.59
C ASN A 494 -10.43 -15.07 17.08
N LEU A 495 -10.52 -13.91 17.72
CA LEU A 495 -9.35 -13.23 18.27
C LEU A 495 -9.09 -13.68 19.71
N ILE A 496 -7.82 -13.97 20.00
CA ILE A 496 -7.33 -14.24 21.36
C ILE A 496 -6.42 -13.07 21.73
N LEU A 497 -7.02 -12.01 22.24
CA LEU A 497 -6.30 -10.80 22.64
C LEU A 497 -5.23 -11.11 23.69
N PRO A 498 -4.13 -10.32 23.75
CA PRO A 498 -3.17 -10.40 24.83
C PRO A 498 -3.85 -10.28 26.20
N ARG A 499 -3.27 -10.96 27.20
CA ARG A 499 -3.83 -10.98 28.56
C ARG A 499 -3.99 -9.56 29.12
N GLY A 500 -5.18 -9.26 29.59
CA GLY A 500 -5.52 -7.95 30.18
C GLY A 500 -6.10 -6.97 29.18
N LEU A 501 -6.07 -7.26 27.86
CA LEU A 501 -6.66 -6.37 26.85
C LEU A 501 -8.05 -6.83 26.44
N CYS A 502 -8.96 -5.86 26.29
CA CYS A 502 -10.32 -6.05 25.78
C CYS A 502 -10.55 -5.14 24.57
N LEU A 503 -11.38 -5.62 23.62
CA LEU A 503 -11.79 -4.86 22.43
C LEU A 503 -13.10 -4.14 22.74
N GLU A 504 -13.06 -2.81 22.74
CA GLU A 504 -14.22 -1.96 23.00
C GLU A 504 -14.47 -0.97 21.86
N ASP A 505 -15.66 -0.37 21.84
CA ASP A 505 -16.10 0.68 20.93
C ASP A 505 -15.94 0.35 19.44
N LEU A 506 -15.91 -0.94 19.07
CA LEU A 506 -15.75 -1.34 17.67
C LEU A 506 -16.92 -0.82 16.82
N LYS A 507 -16.57 0.00 15.83
CA LYS A 507 -17.42 0.49 14.77
C LYS A 507 -16.73 0.28 13.44
N VAL A 508 -17.50 -0.04 12.42
CA VAL A 508 -16.99 -0.27 11.07
C VAL A 508 -17.70 0.64 10.10
N SER A 509 -16.96 1.36 9.29
CA SER A 509 -17.49 2.07 8.13
C SER A 509 -16.99 1.43 6.83
N LEU A 510 -17.77 1.60 5.77
CA LEU A 510 -17.44 1.20 4.42
C LEU A 510 -17.12 2.45 3.59
N PRO A 511 -15.84 2.80 3.44
CA PRO A 511 -15.42 3.95 2.66
C PRO A 511 -15.94 3.91 1.22
N TRP A 512 -16.09 5.08 0.61
CA TRP A 512 -16.52 5.23 -0.76
C TRP A 512 -17.92 4.65 -1.06
N HIS A 513 -18.74 4.44 -0.01
CA HIS A 513 -20.08 3.85 -0.11
C HIS A 513 -20.11 2.54 -0.90
N ARG A 514 -19.12 1.67 -0.63
CA ARG A 514 -19.01 0.36 -1.28
C ARG A 514 -18.40 -0.68 -0.35
N VAL A 515 -18.63 -1.96 -0.63
CA VAL A 515 -18.16 -3.08 0.21
C VAL A 515 -16.71 -3.50 -0.08
N PHE A 516 -15.92 -2.72 -0.80
CA PHE A 516 -14.55 -3.15 -1.13
C PHE A 516 -13.58 -2.83 0.00
N GLU A 517 -13.62 -1.62 0.53
CA GLU A 517 -12.82 -1.21 1.68
C GLU A 517 -13.59 -1.41 2.99
N CYS A 518 -12.83 -1.55 4.07
CA CYS A 518 -13.33 -1.63 5.44
C CYS A 518 -12.48 -0.74 6.34
N ASP A 519 -13.12 0.06 7.19
CA ASP A 519 -12.45 0.91 8.17
C ASP A 519 -12.93 0.57 9.58
N PRO A 520 -12.30 -0.40 10.28
CA PRO A 520 -12.63 -0.73 11.65
C PRO A 520 -11.97 0.26 12.61
N ARG A 521 -12.79 0.89 13.45
CA ARG A 521 -12.34 1.76 14.54
C ARG A 521 -12.72 1.13 15.88
N PHE A 522 -11.78 1.07 16.80
CA PHE A 522 -11.93 0.41 18.08
C PHE A 522 -10.97 0.99 19.12
N LYS A 523 -11.11 0.53 20.36
CA LYS A 523 -10.14 0.74 21.43
C LYS A 523 -9.71 -0.62 21.98
N LEU A 524 -8.42 -0.75 22.30
CA LEU A 524 -7.96 -1.79 23.23
C LEU A 524 -7.86 -1.15 24.62
N VAL A 525 -8.55 -1.73 25.59
CA VAL A 525 -8.57 -1.27 27.00
C VAL A 525 -8.06 -2.36 27.91
N ASP A 526 -7.52 -1.96 29.11
CA ASP A 526 -7.01 -2.88 30.14
C ASP A 526 -8.15 -3.53 30.91
#